data_1d42d59b482f1262b9c81a52af9917b3
#
_entry.id   1d42d59b482f1262b9c81a52af9917b3
#
_cell.length_a   1.000
_cell.length_b   1.000
_cell.length_c   1.000
_cell.angle_alpha   90.00
_cell.angle_beta   90.00
_cell.angle_gamma   90.00
#
_symmetry.space_group_name_H-M   'P 1'
#
loop_
_entity.id
_entity.type
_entity.pdbx_description
1 polymer ?
#
loop_
_entity_poly.entity_id
_entity_poly.type
_entity_poly.pdbx_seq_one_letter_code
_entity_poly.pdbx_strand_id
1 'polypeptide(L)'
;MKIALCGYLGSGCTEVAEILAGKLGLEVINTSRILTTIKNFEALSRSGEIDVDLLIKDKLDEILRRDNIIIEGRSAFFLIDRKDVIKIFLNSSFEERVKHVASRRGISVDEARQDVERSDKDRNGILQKFFKKDRVDPSDFDFSIKTNSKTFARIADIIAEVIKNLSAS
;
A
#
# COMPACT_ATOMS: atom_id res chain seq x y z
N MET A 1 11.50 -11.98 -5.51
CA MET A 1 10.47 -11.05 -6.06
C MET A 1 10.05 -10.06 -5.00
N LYS A 2 9.91 -8.79 -5.35
CA LYS A 2 9.46 -7.71 -4.44
C LYS A 2 8.35 -6.92 -5.11
N ILE A 3 7.24 -6.75 -4.41
CA ILE A 3 6.05 -6.06 -4.94
C ILE A 3 5.67 -4.93 -3.99
N ALA A 4 5.39 -3.74 -4.52
CA ALA A 4 4.74 -2.65 -3.81
C ALA A 4 3.30 -2.52 -4.35
N LEU A 5 2.32 -2.88 -3.52
CA LEU A 5 0.91 -2.77 -3.85
C LEU A 5 0.35 -1.50 -3.22
N CYS A 6 0.31 -0.45 -4.02
CA CYS A 6 -0.12 0.88 -3.62
C CYS A 6 -1.62 1.08 -3.87
N GLY A 7 -2.23 1.90 -3.04
CA GLY A 7 -3.61 2.34 -3.20
C GLY A 7 -4.04 3.23 -2.05
N TYR A 8 -5.02 4.06 -2.29
CA TYR A 8 -5.64 4.85 -1.23
C TYR A 8 -6.51 3.96 -0.33
N LEU A 9 -6.79 4.41 0.89
CA LEU A 9 -7.59 3.64 1.85
C LEU A 9 -8.94 3.22 1.22
N GLY A 10 -9.27 1.95 1.35
CA GLY A 10 -10.48 1.36 0.79
C GLY A 10 -10.35 0.83 -0.63
N SER A 11 -9.17 0.92 -1.28
CA SER A 11 -8.96 0.33 -2.61
C SER A 11 -8.78 -1.20 -2.60
N GLY A 12 -8.69 -1.83 -1.43
CA GLY A 12 -8.55 -3.29 -1.32
C GLY A 12 -7.12 -3.80 -1.32
N CYS A 13 -6.13 -2.96 -0.99
CA CYS A 13 -4.71 -3.38 -0.98
C CYS A 13 -4.48 -4.58 -0.06
N THR A 14 -5.03 -4.57 1.15
CA THR A 14 -4.84 -5.65 2.12
C THR A 14 -5.43 -6.95 1.61
N GLU A 15 -6.69 -6.93 1.18
CA GLU A 15 -7.39 -8.12 0.69
C GLU A 15 -6.72 -8.71 -0.56
N VAL A 16 -6.34 -7.85 -1.50
CA VAL A 16 -5.64 -8.28 -2.73
C VAL A 16 -4.24 -8.81 -2.39
N ALA A 17 -3.50 -8.16 -1.49
CA ALA A 17 -2.16 -8.60 -1.10
C ALA A 17 -2.18 -9.99 -0.45
N GLU A 18 -3.15 -10.26 0.43
CA GLU A 18 -3.28 -11.58 1.08
C GLU A 18 -3.57 -12.69 0.08
N ILE A 19 -4.51 -12.46 -0.85
CA ILE A 19 -4.84 -13.43 -1.90
C ILE A 19 -3.65 -13.66 -2.83
N LEU A 20 -2.99 -12.58 -3.26
CA LEU A 20 -1.84 -12.63 -4.15
C LEU A 20 -0.64 -13.33 -3.51
N ALA A 21 -0.40 -13.06 -2.22
CA ALA A 21 0.65 -13.71 -1.45
C ALA A 21 0.47 -15.23 -1.39
N GLY A 22 -0.77 -15.70 -1.15
CA GLY A 22 -1.08 -17.13 -1.18
C GLY A 22 -0.85 -17.78 -2.55
N LYS A 23 -1.13 -17.05 -3.63
CA LYS A 23 -0.93 -17.55 -5.01
C LYS A 23 0.53 -17.61 -5.46
N LEU A 24 1.35 -16.69 -4.97
CA LEU A 24 2.74 -16.51 -5.42
C LEU A 24 3.79 -16.94 -4.38
N GLY A 25 3.35 -17.40 -3.19
CA GLY A 25 4.26 -17.79 -2.11
C GLY A 25 5.04 -16.61 -1.53
N LEU A 26 4.37 -15.45 -1.36
CA LEU A 26 4.99 -14.23 -0.87
C LEU A 26 4.56 -13.92 0.57
N GLU A 27 5.36 -13.15 1.30
CA GLU A 27 5.03 -12.62 2.62
C GLU A 27 4.45 -11.22 2.50
N VAL A 28 3.30 -10.95 3.16
CA VAL A 28 2.69 -9.61 3.19
C VAL A 28 3.28 -8.80 4.33
N ILE A 29 3.69 -7.58 4.03
CA ILE A 29 4.22 -6.59 4.98
C ILE A 29 3.45 -5.29 4.83
N ASN A 30 2.85 -4.83 5.92
CA ASN A 30 2.14 -3.56 5.99
C ASN A 30 2.75 -2.63 7.04
N THR A 31 2.25 -1.40 7.10
CA THR A 31 2.74 -0.39 8.04
C THR A 31 2.71 -0.86 9.49
N SER A 32 1.63 -1.47 9.94
CA SER A 32 1.51 -1.95 11.32
C SER A 32 2.58 -2.98 11.65
N ARG A 33 2.83 -3.91 10.73
CA ARG A 33 3.87 -4.93 10.88
C ARG A 33 5.28 -4.32 10.90
N ILE A 34 5.54 -3.29 10.10
CA ILE A 34 6.79 -2.55 10.13
C ILE A 34 7.00 -1.89 11.50
N LEU A 35 5.97 -1.21 12.01
CA LEU A 35 6.04 -0.50 13.28
C LEU A 35 6.31 -1.44 14.46
N THR A 36 5.81 -2.68 14.46
CA THR A 36 6.09 -3.66 15.51
C THR A 36 7.56 -4.09 15.56
N THR A 37 8.32 -3.89 14.49
CA THR A 37 9.77 -4.21 14.46
C THR A 37 10.65 -3.09 15.02
N ILE A 38 10.08 -1.91 15.27
CA ILE A 38 10.80 -0.76 15.80
C ILE A 38 10.76 -0.80 17.32
N LYS A 39 11.93 -0.98 17.95
CA LYS A 39 12.03 -0.99 19.42
C LYS A 39 11.54 0.34 20.00
N ASN A 40 10.75 0.25 21.07
CA ASN A 40 10.19 1.42 21.79
C ASN A 40 9.37 2.38 20.90
N PHE A 41 8.77 1.91 19.81
CA PHE A 41 8.01 2.74 18.89
C PHE A 41 6.96 3.62 19.59
N GLU A 42 6.20 3.06 20.54
CA GLU A 42 5.18 3.83 21.28
C GLU A 42 5.76 4.99 22.07
N ALA A 43 6.89 4.78 22.77
CA ALA A 43 7.57 5.83 23.52
C ALA A 43 8.14 6.91 22.58
N LEU A 44 8.74 6.49 21.48
CA LEU A 44 9.31 7.36 20.45
C LEU A 44 8.22 8.21 19.74
N SER A 45 7.08 7.60 19.44
CA SER A 45 5.95 8.29 18.81
C SER A 45 5.31 9.34 19.73
N ARG A 46 5.29 9.08 21.04
CA ARG A 46 4.73 10.02 22.03
C ARG A 46 5.63 11.22 22.31
N SER A 47 6.94 11.10 22.15
CA SER A 47 7.87 12.21 22.39
C SER A 47 7.71 13.35 21.37
N GLY A 48 7.13 13.07 20.20
CA GLY A 48 7.01 14.03 19.10
C GLY A 48 8.34 14.43 18.44
N GLU A 49 9.46 13.85 18.93
CA GLU A 49 10.81 14.18 18.46
C GLU A 49 11.24 13.36 17.23
N ILE A 50 10.46 12.35 16.85
CA ILE A 50 10.83 11.42 15.79
C ILE A 50 9.92 11.53 14.59
N ASP A 51 10.53 11.63 13.43
CA ASP A 51 9.87 11.52 12.15
C ASP A 51 9.55 10.05 11.84
N VAL A 52 8.30 9.66 12.11
CA VAL A 52 7.80 8.29 11.91
C VAL A 52 7.94 7.85 10.45
N ASP A 53 7.78 8.76 9.50
CA ASP A 53 7.89 8.46 8.08
C ASP A 53 9.32 8.10 7.69
N LEU A 54 10.30 8.81 8.23
CA LEU A 54 11.72 8.47 8.04
C LEU A 54 12.04 7.10 8.64
N LEU A 55 11.55 6.80 9.83
CA LEU A 55 11.74 5.48 10.46
C LEU A 55 11.15 4.34 9.61
N ILE A 56 9.96 4.54 9.06
CA ILE A 56 9.32 3.56 8.16
C ILE A 56 10.18 3.38 6.91
N LYS A 57 10.63 4.48 6.30
CA LYS A 57 11.46 4.45 5.09
C LYS A 57 12.78 3.71 5.32
N ASP A 58 13.49 4.01 6.41
CA ASP A 58 14.73 3.33 6.77
C ASP A 58 14.51 1.83 7.02
N LYS A 59 13.41 1.49 7.69
CA LYS A 59 13.05 0.09 7.95
C LYS A 59 12.68 -0.67 6.68
N LEU A 60 12.07 -0.01 5.72
CA LEU A 60 11.78 -0.58 4.40
C LEU A 60 13.07 -0.93 3.65
N ASP A 61 14.13 -0.15 3.76
CA ASP A 61 15.42 -0.45 3.15
C ASP A 61 16.04 -1.74 3.73
N GLU A 62 15.88 -2.00 5.02
CA GLU A 62 16.27 -3.28 5.63
C GLU A 62 15.41 -4.45 5.11
N ILE A 63 14.08 -4.26 5.08
CA ILE A 63 13.12 -5.28 4.65
C ILE A 63 13.35 -5.65 3.18
N LEU A 64 13.67 -4.69 2.33
CA LEU A 64 13.92 -4.89 0.91
C LEU A 64 15.22 -5.65 0.59
N ARG A 65 16.05 -5.98 1.59
CA ARG A 65 17.14 -6.95 1.43
C ARG A 65 16.63 -8.39 1.31
N ARG A 66 15.38 -8.62 1.70
CA ARG A 66 14.69 -9.90 1.57
C ARG A 66 13.98 -9.97 0.21
N ASP A 67 13.78 -11.18 -0.27
CA ASP A 67 12.95 -11.48 -1.43
C ASP A 67 11.60 -12.11 -1.02
N ASN A 68 10.74 -12.30 -2.00
CA ASN A 68 9.43 -12.92 -1.87
C ASN A 68 8.51 -12.18 -0.88
N ILE A 69 8.40 -10.88 -1.07
CA ILE A 69 7.59 -9.99 -0.23
C ILE A 69 6.63 -9.12 -1.05
N ILE A 70 5.49 -8.83 -0.44
CA ILE A 70 4.56 -7.77 -0.87
C ILE A 70 4.52 -6.72 0.23
N ILE A 71 4.87 -5.48 -0.10
CA ILE A 71 4.65 -4.32 0.76
C ILE A 71 3.36 -3.66 0.29
N GLU A 72 2.39 -3.52 1.20
CA GLU A 72 1.05 -3.05 0.83
C GLU A 72 0.62 -1.78 1.57
N GLY A 73 -0.34 -1.09 0.98
CA GLY A 73 -1.01 0.06 1.57
C GLY A 73 -0.13 1.30 1.69
N ARG A 74 -0.18 1.96 2.86
CA ARG A 74 0.54 3.20 3.11
C ARG A 74 2.05 3.09 2.91
N SER A 75 2.65 2.01 3.39
CA SER A 75 4.10 1.80 3.32
C SER A 75 4.60 1.62 1.88
N ALA A 76 3.77 1.16 0.97
CA ALA A 76 4.13 1.01 -0.44
C ALA A 76 4.38 2.36 -1.13
N PHE A 77 3.80 3.47 -0.64
CA PHE A 77 4.03 4.81 -1.19
C PHE A 77 5.47 5.31 -1.03
N PHE A 78 6.23 4.79 -0.06
CA PHE A 78 7.66 5.11 0.08
C PHE A 78 8.55 4.47 -0.99
N LEU A 79 7.99 3.62 -1.85
CA LEU A 79 8.71 2.80 -2.81
C LEU A 79 8.48 3.21 -4.27
N ILE A 80 7.81 4.32 -4.53
CA ILE A 80 7.42 4.72 -5.89
C ILE A 80 8.62 5.00 -6.81
N ASP A 81 9.77 5.39 -6.26
CA ASP A 81 11.02 5.64 -7.00
C ASP A 81 11.95 4.42 -7.10
N ARG A 82 11.57 3.29 -6.46
CA ARG A 82 12.40 2.08 -6.45
C ARG A 82 12.35 1.35 -7.79
N LYS A 83 13.51 0.98 -8.30
CA LYS A 83 13.66 0.23 -9.57
C LYS A 83 13.70 -1.29 -9.38
N ASP A 84 13.99 -1.75 -8.16
CA ASP A 84 14.11 -3.15 -7.79
C ASP A 84 12.80 -3.76 -7.25
N VAL A 85 11.69 -3.04 -7.37
CA VAL A 85 10.37 -3.41 -6.87
C VAL A 85 9.34 -3.25 -7.97
N ILE A 86 8.49 -4.27 -8.18
CA ILE A 86 7.34 -4.17 -9.08
C ILE A 86 6.26 -3.33 -8.39
N LYS A 87 5.90 -2.22 -8.98
CA LYS A 87 4.94 -1.26 -8.41
C LYS A 87 3.60 -1.35 -9.08
N ILE A 88 2.57 -1.61 -8.28
CA ILE A 88 1.19 -1.79 -8.75
C ILE A 88 0.29 -0.81 -8.00
N PHE A 89 -0.54 -0.07 -8.74
CA PHE A 89 -1.50 0.85 -8.16
C PHE A 89 -2.94 0.34 -8.31
N LEU A 90 -3.63 0.17 -7.18
CA LEU A 90 -5.06 -0.12 -7.15
C LEU A 90 -5.86 1.17 -7.18
N ASN A 91 -6.46 1.46 -8.32
CA ASN A 91 -7.24 2.66 -8.56
C ASN A 91 -8.73 2.40 -8.33
N SER A 92 -9.28 2.95 -7.27
CA SER A 92 -10.71 2.88 -6.93
C SER A 92 -11.28 4.28 -6.77
N SER A 93 -12.51 4.49 -7.18
CA SER A 93 -13.19 5.77 -6.99
C SER A 93 -13.38 6.07 -5.50
N PHE A 94 -13.45 7.35 -5.15
CA PHE A 94 -13.62 7.78 -3.78
C PHE A 94 -14.86 7.17 -3.12
N GLU A 95 -15.99 7.18 -3.80
CA GLU A 95 -17.25 6.62 -3.26
C GLU A 95 -17.19 5.11 -3.04
N GLU A 96 -16.56 4.35 -3.93
CA GLU A 96 -16.36 2.90 -3.72
C GLU A 96 -15.45 2.63 -2.52
N ARG A 97 -14.40 3.43 -2.34
CA ARG A 97 -13.49 3.32 -1.19
C ARG A 97 -14.21 3.61 0.12
N VAL A 98 -15.05 4.66 0.16
CA VAL A 98 -15.86 5.01 1.33
C VAL A 98 -16.81 3.85 1.70
N LYS A 99 -17.54 3.32 0.71
CA LYS A 99 -18.43 2.17 0.93
C LYS A 99 -17.69 0.95 1.49
N HIS A 100 -16.53 0.65 0.91
CA HIS A 100 -15.72 -0.48 1.35
C HIS A 100 -15.22 -0.30 2.79
N VAL A 101 -14.74 0.88 3.16
CA VAL A 101 -14.28 1.20 4.52
C VAL A 101 -15.44 1.12 5.51
N ALA A 102 -16.61 1.71 5.19
CA ALA A 102 -17.79 1.64 6.03
C ALA A 102 -18.21 0.20 6.33
N SER A 103 -18.30 -0.63 5.29
CA SER A 103 -18.64 -2.04 5.39
C SER A 103 -17.64 -2.83 6.22
N ARG A 104 -16.34 -2.69 5.93
CA ARG A 104 -15.26 -3.44 6.58
C ARG A 104 -15.11 -3.10 8.06
N ARG A 105 -15.29 -1.82 8.43
CA ARG A 105 -15.13 -1.35 9.80
C ARG A 105 -16.43 -1.35 10.61
N GLY A 106 -17.58 -1.55 9.96
CA GLY A 106 -18.88 -1.48 10.61
C GLY A 106 -19.20 -0.07 11.14
N ILE A 107 -18.80 0.97 10.44
CA ILE A 107 -19.01 2.39 10.78
C ILE A 107 -19.96 3.04 9.78
N SER A 108 -20.46 4.24 10.12
CA SER A 108 -21.30 5.01 9.20
C SER A 108 -20.54 5.46 7.95
N VAL A 109 -21.28 5.77 6.89
CA VAL A 109 -20.70 6.29 5.63
C VAL A 109 -19.99 7.61 5.88
N ASP A 110 -20.52 8.48 6.75
CA ASP A 110 -19.91 9.77 7.06
C ASP A 110 -18.58 9.62 7.81
N GLU A 111 -18.52 8.71 8.79
CA GLU A 111 -17.26 8.38 9.49
C GLU A 111 -16.24 7.79 8.52
N ALA A 112 -16.67 6.86 7.66
CA ALA A 112 -15.79 6.28 6.63
C ALA A 112 -15.27 7.33 5.66
N ARG A 113 -16.09 8.30 5.25
CA ARG A 113 -15.68 9.41 4.40
C ARG A 113 -14.58 10.25 5.05
N GLN A 114 -14.74 10.61 6.30
CA GLN A 114 -13.72 11.36 7.05
C GLN A 114 -12.42 10.56 7.18
N ASP A 115 -12.50 9.26 7.44
CA ASP A 115 -11.31 8.39 7.51
C ASP A 115 -10.59 8.29 6.18
N VAL A 116 -11.32 8.15 5.08
CA VAL A 116 -10.75 8.10 3.72
C VAL A 116 -10.08 9.43 3.37
N GLU A 117 -10.73 10.57 3.63
CA GLU A 117 -10.17 11.90 3.36
C GLU A 117 -8.88 12.15 4.16
N ARG A 118 -8.88 11.80 5.45
CA ARG A 118 -7.70 11.91 6.32
C ARG A 118 -6.55 11.05 5.82
N SER A 119 -6.87 9.82 5.45
CA SER A 119 -5.90 8.86 4.91
C SER A 119 -5.33 9.30 3.56
N ASP A 120 -6.14 9.90 2.70
CA ASP A 120 -5.68 10.44 1.41
C ASP A 120 -4.70 11.61 1.62
N LYS A 121 -5.00 12.51 2.55
CA LYS A 121 -4.09 13.61 2.92
C LYS A 121 -2.75 13.09 3.47
N ASP A 122 -2.77 12.05 4.30
CA ASP A 122 -1.57 11.43 4.85
C ASP A 122 -0.69 10.83 3.73
N ARG A 123 -1.26 10.09 2.79
CA ARG A 123 -0.53 9.52 1.65
C ARG A 123 0.00 10.58 0.70
N ASN A 124 -0.79 11.61 0.40
CA ASN A 124 -0.33 12.74 -0.41
C ASN A 124 0.79 13.52 0.31
N GLY A 125 0.76 13.59 1.64
CA GLY A 125 1.84 14.12 2.46
C GLY A 125 3.16 13.37 2.29
N ILE A 126 3.12 12.04 2.21
CA ILE A 126 4.31 11.21 1.88
C ILE A 126 4.85 11.55 0.50
N LEU A 127 3.96 11.64 -0.50
CA LEU A 127 4.36 11.98 -1.87
C LEU A 127 5.04 13.35 -1.93
N GLN A 128 4.47 14.34 -1.26
CA GLN A 128 5.03 15.69 -1.22
C GLN A 128 6.36 15.75 -0.48
N LYS A 129 6.46 15.10 0.68
CA LYS A 129 7.65 15.11 1.54
C LYS A 129 8.86 14.46 0.89
N PHE A 130 8.69 13.27 0.33
CA PHE A 130 9.80 12.46 -0.18
C PHE A 130 10.05 12.58 -1.68
N PHE A 131 9.03 12.92 -2.47
CA PHE A 131 9.09 12.87 -3.93
C PHE A 131 8.73 14.19 -4.62
N LYS A 132 8.32 15.23 -3.86
CA LYS A 132 7.89 16.53 -4.38
C LYS A 132 6.71 16.44 -5.36
N LYS A 133 5.79 15.51 -5.09
CA LYS A 133 4.59 15.25 -5.87
C LYS A 133 3.34 15.55 -5.06
N ASP A 134 2.36 16.23 -5.66
CA ASP A 134 1.09 16.58 -4.98
C ASP A 134 0.08 15.44 -5.02
N ARG A 135 0.25 14.50 -5.97
CA ARG A 135 -0.66 13.38 -6.20
C ARG A 135 0.08 12.20 -6.83
N VAL A 136 -0.61 11.05 -6.83
CA VAL A 136 -0.15 9.87 -7.57
C VAL A 136 -0.10 10.18 -9.07
N ASP A 137 1.02 9.85 -9.69
CA ASP A 137 1.19 9.84 -11.13
C ASP A 137 1.16 8.38 -11.61
N PRO A 138 0.27 8.02 -12.56
CA PRO A 138 0.24 6.65 -13.10
C PRO A 138 1.58 6.17 -13.66
N SER A 139 2.45 7.07 -14.13
CA SER A 139 3.79 6.73 -14.65
C SER A 139 4.78 6.27 -13.57
N ASP A 140 4.46 6.45 -12.28
CA ASP A 140 5.27 5.95 -11.19
C ASP A 140 5.13 4.43 -10.98
N PHE A 141 4.16 3.81 -11.63
CA PHE A 141 3.80 2.39 -11.43
C PHE A 141 4.02 1.57 -12.70
N ASP A 142 4.39 0.32 -12.53
CA ASP A 142 4.50 -0.63 -13.65
C ASP A 142 3.11 -1.00 -14.19
N PHE A 143 2.08 -1.05 -13.28
CA PHE A 143 0.67 -1.20 -13.66
C PHE A 143 -0.25 -0.38 -12.76
N SER A 144 -1.38 0.04 -13.36
CA SER A 144 -2.52 0.59 -12.61
C SER A 144 -3.78 -0.19 -12.95
N ILE A 145 -4.50 -0.66 -11.95
CA ILE A 145 -5.69 -1.49 -12.13
C ILE A 145 -6.88 -0.80 -11.49
N LYS A 146 -7.92 -0.54 -12.31
CA LYS A 146 -9.20 -0.03 -11.80
C LYS A 146 -9.95 -1.15 -11.09
N THR A 147 -10.24 -0.96 -9.81
CA THR A 147 -10.83 -1.98 -8.95
C THR A 147 -12.34 -1.93 -8.85
N ASN A 148 -12.97 -0.82 -9.28
CA ASN A 148 -14.42 -0.65 -9.26
C ASN A 148 -15.13 -1.84 -9.89
N SER A 149 -16.17 -2.33 -9.21
CA SER A 149 -17.04 -3.42 -9.69
C SER A 149 -16.32 -4.77 -9.92
N LYS A 150 -15.13 -4.96 -9.33
CA LYS A 150 -14.39 -6.22 -9.38
C LYS A 150 -14.22 -6.80 -7.99
N THR A 151 -14.24 -8.13 -7.88
CA THR A 151 -13.87 -8.81 -6.64
C THR A 151 -12.35 -8.73 -6.42
N PHE A 152 -11.91 -8.75 -5.18
CA PHE A 152 -10.48 -8.76 -4.85
C PHE A 152 -9.79 -10.02 -5.37
N ALA A 153 -10.48 -11.16 -5.37
CA ALA A 153 -9.98 -12.39 -5.99
C ALA A 153 -9.67 -12.20 -7.48
N ARG A 154 -10.59 -11.58 -8.23
CA ARG A 154 -10.38 -11.31 -9.66
C ARG A 154 -9.23 -10.34 -9.91
N ILE A 155 -9.07 -9.34 -9.07
CA ILE A 155 -7.95 -8.40 -9.16
C ILE A 155 -6.62 -9.13 -8.89
N ALA A 156 -6.58 -9.96 -7.85
CA ALA A 156 -5.39 -10.78 -7.54
C ALA A 156 -5.05 -11.76 -8.66
N ASP A 157 -6.05 -12.38 -9.31
CA ASP A 157 -5.83 -13.26 -10.47
C ASP A 157 -5.18 -12.51 -11.63
N ILE A 158 -5.69 -11.33 -11.97
CA ILE A 158 -5.13 -10.49 -13.03
C ILE A 158 -3.68 -10.13 -12.74
N ILE A 159 -3.39 -9.69 -11.51
CA ILE A 159 -2.04 -9.33 -11.09
C ILE A 159 -1.11 -10.54 -11.16
N ALA A 160 -1.53 -11.69 -10.65
CA ALA A 160 -0.73 -12.92 -10.66
C ALA A 160 -0.37 -13.35 -12.09
N GLU A 161 -1.32 -13.25 -13.01
CA GLU A 161 -1.09 -13.60 -14.42
C GLU A 161 -0.11 -12.63 -15.10
N VAL A 162 -0.25 -11.33 -14.87
CA VAL A 162 0.68 -10.31 -15.39
C VAL A 162 2.09 -10.56 -14.86
N ILE A 163 2.25 -10.79 -13.56
CA ILE A 163 3.56 -11.04 -12.94
C ILE A 163 4.23 -12.30 -13.49
N LYS A 164 3.48 -13.39 -13.67
CA LYS A 164 4.01 -14.64 -14.26
C LYS A 164 4.56 -14.41 -15.67
N ASN A 165 3.84 -13.65 -16.48
CA ASN A 165 4.26 -13.34 -17.85
C ASN A 165 5.51 -12.44 -17.90
N LEU A 166 5.65 -11.51 -16.96
CA LEU A 166 6.87 -10.70 -16.86
C LEU A 166 8.11 -11.51 -16.43
N SER A 167 7.91 -12.52 -15.56
CA SER A 167 9.00 -13.36 -15.06
C SER A 167 9.43 -14.43 -16.07
N ALA A 168 8.64 -14.67 -17.11
CA ALA A 168 8.91 -15.66 -18.16
C ALA A 168 9.69 -15.05 -19.37
N SER A 169 9.91 -13.74 -19.36
CA SER A 169 10.65 -13.00 -20.40
C SER A 169 12.10 -12.78 -19.98
#